data_4e01230293b942b18256f996363fd3cc
#
_entry.id   4e01230293b942b18256f996363fd3cc
#
_cell.length_a   1.000
_cell.length_b   1.000
_cell.length_c   1.000
_cell.angle_alpha   90.00
_cell.angle_beta   90.00
_cell.angle_gamma   90.00
#
_symmetry.space_group_name_H-M   'P 1'
#
loop_
_entity.id
_entity.type
_entity.pdbx_description
1 polymer ?
#
loop_
_entity_poly.entity_id
_entity_poly.type
_entity_poly.pdbx_seq_one_letter_code
_entity_poly.pdbx_strand_id
1 'polypeptide(L)'
;MGRIFITLTFVLTILPLVAGKAIAREEKFFDFFGDIVYGEECLRSWQIEEASAVAEKLLSVGRDNPYVCFFAGEVYFYEGNYQESLSLLQEALKDPDIAQKGKKFYDFVNRVYQTAGKFKEVKTEHFLFRYLEEKDAILTDYALDALEKAYHAIGSDLQYFPAKPILVEVFPDAESFCTISTLTKDEIETSGTVAICLFNRVIITSPRLLPRGYQWLDTLTHEYVHYIIMKKTYNRVPIWLHEGIAKYEERRWYEDAPPRLPVSLESLVAEAIEKDYFITFEQMHPSLAKLKKKEDTALAFAEVFTVIDYLFNRGGYPFLVSILDSIKNGKSPEDAVSSATGVSFPEFEKNWMHDLKQKKFRRIHGIQILPTKLKETSASVEDVESVAEIEVKDARKYAVLGDLLRREGLHSAAIIEYEKASKKAGNISPQIQNKLAISYIMDTQYTKAEEILKISLEYYPEYTTTYISLGELYQRKGEYDDAVKILAQANHINPFNPIIHKNLAQLYQKLDKKENATLELKRLMMLTK
;
A
#
# COMPACT_ATOMS: atom_id res chain seq x y z
N MET A 1 -2.22 10.22 -2.31
CA MET A 1 -2.92 9.89 -3.56
C MET A 1 -3.06 11.15 -4.39
N GLY A 2 -2.22 11.30 -5.42
CA GLY A 2 -2.49 12.32 -6.41
C GLY A 2 -3.86 12.04 -7.00
N ARG A 3 -4.83 12.91 -6.77
CA ARG A 3 -5.99 12.94 -7.64
C ARG A 3 -5.44 13.07 -9.06
N ILE A 4 -5.31 11.95 -9.71
CA ILE A 4 -4.99 11.94 -11.12
C ILE A 4 -6.23 12.42 -11.82
N PHE A 5 -6.30 13.73 -12.00
CA PHE A 5 -7.25 14.43 -12.85
C PHE A 5 -7.07 14.09 -14.33
N ILE A 6 -6.72 12.82 -14.66
CA ILE A 6 -6.75 12.40 -16.07
C ILE A 6 -8.20 12.28 -16.52
N THR A 7 -9.11 11.80 -15.69
CA THR A 7 -10.54 11.76 -16.00
C THR A 7 -11.21 13.13 -15.97
N LEU A 8 -10.85 14.03 -15.04
CA LEU A 8 -11.49 15.34 -14.96
C LEU A 8 -11.20 16.24 -16.18
N THR A 9 -10.04 16.13 -16.80
CA THR A 9 -9.71 16.92 -17.99
C THR A 9 -10.34 16.35 -19.25
N PHE A 10 -10.65 15.07 -19.30
CA PHE A 10 -11.25 14.43 -20.49
C PHE A 10 -12.75 14.69 -20.61
N VAL A 11 -13.49 14.58 -19.52
CA VAL A 11 -14.96 14.71 -19.50
C VAL A 11 -15.41 16.16 -19.65
N LEU A 12 -14.75 17.12 -18.97
CA LEU A 12 -15.08 18.54 -19.08
C LEU A 12 -14.80 19.15 -20.47
N THR A 13 -14.09 18.44 -21.36
CA THR A 13 -13.76 18.95 -22.69
C THR A 13 -14.71 18.49 -23.80
N ILE A 14 -15.57 17.52 -23.56
CA ILE A 14 -16.60 17.11 -24.54
C ILE A 14 -17.81 18.07 -24.50
N LEU A 15 -18.19 18.55 -23.34
CA LEU A 15 -19.35 19.43 -23.13
C LEU A 15 -19.39 20.77 -23.92
N PRO A 16 -18.31 21.52 -24.15
CA PRO A 16 -18.43 22.85 -24.77
C PRO A 16 -18.44 22.87 -26.31
N LEU A 17 -18.25 21.76 -27.01
CA LEU A 17 -18.01 21.77 -28.45
C LEU A 17 -19.24 21.45 -29.33
N VAL A 18 -20.37 21.14 -28.73
CA VAL A 18 -21.60 20.77 -29.47
C VAL A 18 -22.35 21.97 -30.03
N ALA A 19 -21.96 23.19 -29.68
CA ALA A 19 -22.68 24.39 -30.12
C ALA A 19 -22.45 24.85 -31.57
N GLY A 20 -21.82 24.07 -32.41
CA GLY A 20 -21.35 24.65 -33.67
C GLY A 20 -21.48 23.91 -35.00
N LYS A 21 -21.93 22.67 -35.12
CA LYS A 21 -22.14 22.06 -36.48
C LYS A 21 -23.06 20.82 -36.49
N ALA A 22 -24.13 20.89 -37.29
CA ALA A 22 -24.94 19.84 -37.90
C ALA A 22 -26.17 19.30 -37.13
N ILE A 23 -27.33 19.85 -37.45
CA ILE A 23 -28.65 19.61 -36.87
C ILE A 23 -29.11 18.13 -36.88
N ALA A 24 -28.73 17.30 -37.83
CA ALA A 24 -29.14 15.89 -37.91
C ALA A 24 -28.28 14.91 -37.04
N ARG A 25 -27.10 15.30 -36.59
CA ARG A 25 -26.27 14.55 -35.62
C ARG A 25 -26.62 14.94 -34.19
N GLU A 26 -27.15 16.14 -33.98
CA GLU A 26 -27.54 16.70 -32.70
C GLU A 26 -28.71 15.95 -32.04
N GLU A 27 -29.73 15.52 -32.79
CA GLU A 27 -30.89 14.79 -32.25
C GLU A 27 -30.47 13.49 -31.55
N LYS A 28 -29.63 12.66 -32.16
CA LYS A 28 -29.16 11.40 -31.54
C LYS A 28 -28.26 11.60 -30.31
N PHE A 29 -27.59 12.73 -30.19
CA PHE A 29 -26.78 13.07 -29.02
C PHE A 29 -27.65 13.55 -27.86
N PHE A 30 -28.64 14.38 -28.16
CA PHE A 30 -29.52 14.93 -27.11
C PHE A 30 -30.38 13.86 -26.42
N ASP A 31 -30.74 12.77 -27.12
CA ASP A 31 -31.50 11.66 -26.54
C ASP A 31 -30.79 10.95 -25.38
N PHE A 32 -29.44 10.91 -25.38
CA PHE A 32 -28.63 10.19 -24.35
C PHE A 32 -27.80 11.10 -23.45
N PHE A 33 -27.74 12.39 -23.77
CA PHE A 33 -26.84 13.33 -23.11
C PHE A 33 -27.08 13.41 -21.59
N GLY A 34 -28.32 13.48 -21.15
CA GLY A 34 -28.66 13.54 -19.73
C GLY A 34 -28.21 12.31 -18.95
N ASP A 35 -28.43 11.12 -19.52
CA ASP A 35 -28.03 9.86 -18.90
C ASP A 35 -26.49 9.72 -18.87
N ILE A 36 -25.77 10.12 -19.94
CA ILE A 36 -24.30 10.10 -19.99
C ILE A 36 -23.72 11.02 -18.91
N VAL A 37 -24.21 12.28 -18.81
CA VAL A 37 -23.73 13.23 -17.79
C VAL A 37 -23.97 12.71 -16.38
N TYR A 38 -25.11 12.11 -16.13
CA TYR A 38 -25.41 11.47 -14.85
C TYR A 38 -24.47 10.30 -14.56
N GLY A 39 -24.26 9.41 -15.56
CA GLY A 39 -23.35 8.27 -15.43
C GLY A 39 -21.90 8.69 -15.17
N GLU A 40 -21.42 9.75 -15.83
CA GLU A 40 -20.10 10.32 -15.60
C GLU A 40 -19.97 10.91 -14.18
N GLU A 41 -21.03 11.55 -13.64
CA GLU A 41 -21.03 12.02 -12.25
C GLU A 41 -20.99 10.83 -11.29
N CYS A 42 -21.68 9.74 -11.59
CA CYS A 42 -21.58 8.49 -10.84
C CYS A 42 -20.16 7.93 -10.84
N LEU A 43 -19.44 7.91 -11.98
CA LEU A 43 -18.03 7.51 -12.03
C LEU A 43 -17.13 8.39 -11.14
N ARG A 44 -17.30 9.72 -11.24
CA ARG A 44 -16.52 10.68 -10.44
C ARG A 44 -16.74 10.53 -8.93
N SER A 45 -17.97 10.22 -8.55
CA SER A 45 -18.39 10.02 -7.16
C SER A 45 -18.27 8.58 -6.68
N TRP A 46 -17.57 7.71 -7.42
CA TRP A 46 -17.36 6.30 -7.08
C TRP A 46 -18.63 5.46 -6.92
N GLN A 47 -19.73 5.88 -7.53
CA GLN A 47 -20.99 5.14 -7.64
C GLN A 47 -20.96 4.30 -8.92
N ILE A 48 -20.08 3.31 -8.94
CA ILE A 48 -19.78 2.55 -10.18
C ILE A 48 -20.95 1.64 -10.56
N GLU A 49 -21.68 1.12 -9.58
CA GLU A 49 -22.84 0.27 -9.80
C GLU A 49 -23.96 1.03 -10.53
N GLU A 50 -24.16 2.30 -10.17
CA GLU A 50 -25.10 3.20 -10.82
C GLU A 50 -24.62 3.58 -12.23
N ALA A 51 -23.31 3.87 -12.38
CA ALA A 51 -22.74 4.14 -13.69
C ALA A 51 -22.85 2.92 -14.63
N SER A 52 -22.65 1.70 -14.10
CA SER A 52 -22.82 0.44 -14.84
C SER A 52 -24.26 0.25 -15.30
N ALA A 53 -25.24 0.47 -14.42
CA ALA A 53 -26.64 0.37 -14.80
C ALA A 53 -27.01 1.38 -15.91
N VAL A 54 -26.48 2.60 -15.86
CA VAL A 54 -26.67 3.61 -16.91
C VAL A 54 -26.02 3.15 -18.22
N ALA A 55 -24.78 2.64 -18.17
CA ALA A 55 -24.07 2.14 -19.36
C ALA A 55 -24.82 0.98 -20.03
N GLU A 56 -25.29 -0.01 -19.27
CA GLU A 56 -26.08 -1.13 -19.78
C GLU A 56 -27.39 -0.66 -20.44
N LYS A 57 -28.13 0.26 -19.78
CA LYS A 57 -29.33 0.87 -20.35
C LYS A 57 -29.02 1.54 -21.68
N LEU A 58 -27.99 2.38 -21.74
CA LEU A 58 -27.62 3.12 -22.93
C LEU A 58 -27.16 2.20 -24.06
N LEU A 59 -26.36 1.18 -23.78
CA LEU A 59 -25.93 0.18 -24.78
C LEU A 59 -27.09 -0.61 -25.35
N SER A 60 -28.17 -0.83 -24.60
CA SER A 60 -29.34 -1.58 -25.07
C SER A 60 -30.13 -0.83 -26.17
N VAL A 61 -30.05 0.51 -26.18
CA VAL A 61 -30.85 1.36 -27.08
C VAL A 61 -30.01 2.21 -28.03
N GLY A 62 -28.74 2.39 -27.79
CA GLY A 62 -27.86 3.31 -28.52
C GLY A 62 -26.45 2.79 -28.77
N ARG A 63 -26.25 1.49 -28.96
CA ARG A 63 -24.91 0.89 -29.15
C ARG A 63 -24.18 1.39 -30.42
N ASP A 64 -24.88 1.97 -31.38
CA ASP A 64 -24.31 2.64 -32.57
C ASP A 64 -23.90 4.10 -32.30
N ASN A 65 -24.21 4.64 -31.11
CA ASN A 65 -23.85 6.01 -30.75
C ASN A 65 -22.43 6.04 -30.16
N PRO A 66 -21.51 6.80 -30.79
CA PRO A 66 -20.11 6.82 -30.36
C PRO A 66 -19.90 7.40 -28.93
N TYR A 67 -20.76 8.31 -28.46
CA TYR A 67 -20.69 8.84 -27.08
C TYR A 67 -21.13 7.79 -26.05
N VAL A 68 -22.15 6.99 -26.39
CA VAL A 68 -22.57 5.85 -25.55
C VAL A 68 -21.46 4.81 -25.47
N CYS A 69 -20.83 4.47 -26.60
CA CYS A 69 -19.69 3.54 -26.63
C CYS A 69 -18.51 4.06 -25.80
N PHE A 70 -18.21 5.36 -25.86
CA PHE A 70 -17.10 5.94 -25.11
C PHE A 70 -17.37 5.86 -23.61
N PHE A 71 -18.51 6.35 -23.14
CA PHE A 71 -18.92 6.30 -21.73
C PHE A 71 -18.96 4.85 -21.20
N ALA A 72 -19.59 3.93 -21.93
CA ALA A 72 -19.63 2.53 -21.53
C ALA A 72 -18.22 1.89 -21.49
N GLY A 73 -17.35 2.28 -22.42
CA GLY A 73 -15.94 1.88 -22.41
C GLY A 73 -15.19 2.33 -21.16
N GLU A 74 -15.46 3.55 -20.67
CA GLU A 74 -14.93 4.04 -19.38
C GLU A 74 -15.47 3.23 -18.22
N VAL A 75 -16.78 2.98 -18.16
CA VAL A 75 -17.41 2.18 -17.11
C VAL A 75 -16.80 0.77 -17.03
N TYR A 76 -16.68 0.07 -18.18
CA TYR A 76 -16.08 -1.27 -18.21
C TYR A 76 -14.61 -1.27 -17.82
N PHE A 77 -13.86 -0.20 -18.07
CA PHE A 77 -12.52 -0.05 -17.52
C PHE A 77 -12.55 -0.01 -15.99
N TYR A 78 -13.46 0.75 -15.37
CA TYR A 78 -13.62 0.79 -13.92
C TYR A 78 -14.06 -0.54 -13.31
N GLU A 79 -14.77 -1.36 -14.05
CA GLU A 79 -15.15 -2.73 -13.66
C GLU A 79 -14.02 -3.76 -13.86
N GLY A 80 -12.88 -3.36 -14.46
CA GLY A 80 -11.78 -4.28 -14.78
C GLY A 80 -12.08 -5.20 -15.97
N ASN A 81 -13.08 -4.86 -16.78
CA ASN A 81 -13.42 -5.56 -18.03
C ASN A 81 -12.71 -4.89 -19.21
N TYR A 82 -11.38 -5.05 -19.23
CA TYR A 82 -10.50 -4.33 -20.16
C TYR A 82 -10.77 -4.62 -21.63
N GLN A 83 -11.08 -5.88 -21.96
CA GLN A 83 -11.28 -6.29 -23.35
C GLN A 83 -12.52 -5.62 -23.94
N GLU A 84 -13.63 -5.63 -23.22
CA GLU A 84 -14.87 -5.00 -23.67
C GLU A 84 -14.75 -3.47 -23.66
N SER A 85 -14.06 -2.91 -22.66
CA SER A 85 -13.69 -1.49 -22.62
C SER A 85 -12.96 -1.06 -23.90
N LEU A 86 -11.91 -1.79 -24.31
CA LEU A 86 -11.16 -1.50 -25.52
C LEU A 86 -12.02 -1.62 -26.79
N SER A 87 -12.88 -2.64 -26.86
CA SER A 87 -13.79 -2.85 -28.01
C SER A 87 -14.71 -1.63 -28.18
N LEU A 88 -15.34 -1.17 -27.11
CA LEU A 88 -16.24 -0.02 -27.14
C LEU A 88 -15.52 1.30 -27.40
N LEU A 89 -14.37 1.51 -26.78
CA LEU A 89 -13.55 2.70 -27.05
C LEU A 89 -13.07 2.74 -28.50
N GLN A 90 -12.70 1.60 -29.09
CA GLN A 90 -12.30 1.52 -30.49
C GLN A 90 -13.47 1.88 -31.42
N GLU A 91 -14.68 1.44 -31.10
CA GLU A 91 -15.88 1.82 -31.85
C GLU A 91 -16.15 3.32 -31.74
N ALA A 92 -16.06 3.88 -30.53
CA ALA A 92 -16.23 5.31 -30.27
C ALA A 92 -15.23 6.19 -31.03
N LEU A 93 -13.97 5.74 -31.16
CA LEU A 93 -12.91 6.48 -31.87
C LEU A 93 -13.09 6.53 -33.39
N LYS A 94 -14.08 5.85 -33.98
CA LYS A 94 -14.44 6.05 -35.41
C LYS A 94 -15.06 7.43 -35.65
N ASP A 95 -15.59 8.05 -34.59
CA ASP A 95 -16.06 9.44 -34.64
C ASP A 95 -14.87 10.40 -34.46
N PRO A 96 -14.63 11.35 -35.42
CA PRO A 96 -13.48 12.25 -35.37
C PRO A 96 -13.43 13.16 -34.13
N ASP A 97 -14.59 13.60 -33.64
CA ASP A 97 -14.65 14.51 -32.48
C ASP A 97 -14.26 13.77 -31.18
N ILE A 98 -14.70 12.52 -31.03
CA ILE A 98 -14.29 11.65 -29.92
C ILE A 98 -12.83 11.22 -30.09
N ALA A 99 -12.40 10.88 -31.31
CA ALA A 99 -11.03 10.46 -31.56
C ALA A 99 -10.00 11.51 -31.12
N GLN A 100 -10.28 12.79 -31.35
CA GLN A 100 -9.39 13.89 -30.97
C GLN A 100 -9.12 13.91 -29.45
N LYS A 101 -10.09 13.58 -28.63
CA LYS A 101 -10.04 13.71 -27.17
C LYS A 101 -9.89 12.36 -26.46
N GLY A 102 -10.60 11.34 -26.91
CA GLY A 102 -10.67 10.02 -26.29
C GLY A 102 -9.47 9.12 -26.57
N LYS A 103 -8.66 9.44 -27.62
CA LYS A 103 -7.51 8.61 -27.99
C LYS A 103 -6.51 8.40 -26.85
N LYS A 104 -6.24 9.40 -26.03
CA LYS A 104 -5.31 9.29 -24.91
C LYS A 104 -5.81 8.27 -23.88
N PHE A 105 -7.12 8.25 -23.60
CA PHE A 105 -7.70 7.29 -22.69
C PHE A 105 -7.67 5.87 -23.29
N TYR A 106 -8.03 5.72 -24.55
CA TYR A 106 -7.90 4.44 -25.25
C TYR A 106 -6.44 3.91 -25.19
N ASP A 107 -5.46 4.76 -25.50
CA ASP A 107 -4.05 4.37 -25.47
C ASP A 107 -3.60 4.00 -24.04
N PHE A 108 -4.13 4.65 -23.03
CA PHE A 108 -3.91 4.30 -21.62
C PHE A 108 -4.50 2.92 -21.29
N VAL A 109 -5.79 2.70 -21.59
CA VAL A 109 -6.46 1.42 -21.34
C VAL A 109 -5.75 0.29 -22.10
N ASN A 110 -5.32 0.53 -23.34
CA ASN A 110 -4.60 -0.45 -24.15
C ASN A 110 -3.25 -0.82 -23.52
N ARG A 111 -2.48 0.15 -23.00
CA ARG A 111 -1.23 -0.17 -22.26
C ARG A 111 -1.49 -0.99 -21.01
N VAL A 112 -2.51 -0.65 -20.23
CA VAL A 112 -2.91 -1.45 -19.05
C VAL A 112 -3.28 -2.87 -19.45
N TYR A 113 -4.05 -3.03 -20.51
CA TYR A 113 -4.50 -4.34 -21.02
C TYR A 113 -3.34 -5.25 -21.46
N GLN A 114 -2.22 -4.71 -21.94
CA GLN A 114 -1.06 -5.52 -22.34
C GLN A 114 -0.55 -6.40 -21.16
N THR A 115 -0.72 -5.94 -19.94
CA THR A 115 -0.39 -6.68 -18.73
C THR A 115 -1.63 -7.34 -18.11
N ALA A 116 -2.63 -6.54 -17.76
CA ALA A 116 -3.81 -6.97 -17.02
C ALA A 116 -4.70 -7.95 -17.79
N GLY A 117 -4.71 -7.91 -19.13
CA GLY A 117 -5.44 -8.86 -19.98
C GLY A 117 -4.94 -10.30 -19.91
N LYS A 118 -3.77 -10.53 -19.27
CA LYS A 118 -3.18 -11.86 -19.09
C LYS A 118 -3.29 -12.36 -17.64
N PHE A 119 -3.91 -11.60 -16.77
CA PHE A 119 -4.01 -11.95 -15.35
C PHE A 119 -4.80 -13.24 -15.16
N LYS A 120 -4.30 -14.06 -14.23
CA LYS A 120 -5.05 -15.15 -13.61
C LYS A 120 -5.92 -14.58 -12.51
N GLU A 121 -7.04 -15.23 -12.23
CA GLU A 121 -8.04 -14.76 -11.30
C GLU A 121 -8.36 -15.82 -10.24
N VAL A 122 -8.44 -15.41 -8.98
CA VAL A 122 -8.94 -16.19 -7.86
C VAL A 122 -10.00 -15.38 -7.15
N LYS A 123 -11.16 -16.00 -6.89
CA LYS A 123 -12.32 -15.34 -6.31
C LYS A 123 -12.64 -15.91 -4.93
N THR A 124 -12.97 -15.01 -3.98
CA THR A 124 -13.62 -15.34 -2.70
C THR A 124 -15.03 -14.76 -2.66
N GLU A 125 -15.65 -14.72 -1.50
CA GLU A 125 -16.97 -14.11 -1.33
C GLU A 125 -16.95 -12.61 -1.63
N HIS A 126 -15.91 -11.89 -1.15
CA HIS A 126 -15.87 -10.43 -1.22
C HIS A 126 -14.77 -9.88 -2.11
N PHE A 127 -13.86 -10.71 -2.66
CA PHE A 127 -12.73 -10.24 -3.43
C PHE A 127 -12.51 -11.03 -4.73
N LEU A 128 -12.00 -10.30 -5.73
CA LEU A 128 -11.54 -10.81 -7.01
C LEU A 128 -10.07 -10.46 -7.14
N PHE A 129 -9.20 -11.45 -6.87
CA PHE A 129 -7.75 -11.25 -6.84
C PHE A 129 -7.12 -11.66 -8.17
N ARG A 130 -6.42 -10.73 -8.80
CA ARG A 130 -5.79 -10.93 -10.12
C ARG A 130 -4.28 -10.73 -10.07
N TYR A 131 -3.54 -11.62 -10.71
CA TYR A 131 -2.08 -11.57 -10.80
C TYR A 131 -1.60 -12.19 -12.12
N LEU A 132 -0.37 -11.85 -12.58
CA LEU A 132 0.15 -12.30 -13.86
C LEU A 132 0.97 -13.59 -13.77
N GLU A 133 2.00 -13.61 -12.92
CA GLU A 133 3.00 -14.67 -12.91
C GLU A 133 2.67 -15.79 -11.93
N GLU A 134 3.15 -17.03 -12.25
CA GLU A 134 2.94 -18.17 -11.35
C GLU A 134 3.56 -17.96 -9.97
N LYS A 135 4.70 -17.23 -9.90
CA LYS A 135 5.32 -16.90 -8.61
C LYS A 135 4.43 -16.04 -7.74
N ASP A 136 3.67 -15.11 -8.32
CA ASP A 136 2.74 -14.25 -7.58
C ASP A 136 1.53 -15.03 -7.01
N ALA A 137 1.30 -16.27 -7.46
CA ALA A 137 0.30 -17.14 -6.86
C ALA A 137 0.55 -17.41 -5.35
N ILE A 138 1.80 -17.27 -4.88
CA ILE A 138 2.14 -17.40 -3.46
C ILE A 138 1.45 -16.34 -2.59
N LEU A 139 1.10 -15.19 -3.17
CA LEU A 139 0.42 -14.10 -2.47
C LEU A 139 -1.04 -14.43 -2.16
N THR A 140 -1.66 -15.31 -2.97
CA THR A 140 -3.12 -15.53 -2.98
C THR A 140 -3.65 -15.93 -1.60
N ASP A 141 -3.05 -16.95 -0.97
CA ASP A 141 -3.52 -17.46 0.32
C ASP A 141 -3.43 -16.38 1.41
N TYR A 142 -2.33 -15.63 1.44
CA TYR A 142 -2.11 -14.57 2.42
C TYR A 142 -3.01 -13.36 2.19
N ALA A 143 -3.12 -12.92 0.91
CA ALA A 143 -3.92 -11.75 0.55
C ALA A 143 -5.40 -11.98 0.84
N LEU A 144 -5.93 -13.13 0.43
CA LEU A 144 -7.35 -13.41 0.57
C LEU A 144 -7.75 -13.62 2.04
N ASP A 145 -6.92 -14.30 2.84
CA ASP A 145 -7.16 -14.42 4.29
C ASP A 145 -7.15 -13.04 4.98
N ALA A 146 -6.18 -12.19 4.66
CA ALA A 146 -6.08 -10.85 5.23
C ALA A 146 -7.25 -9.95 4.79
N LEU A 147 -7.61 -9.97 3.51
CA LEU A 147 -8.68 -9.14 2.96
C LEU A 147 -10.05 -9.53 3.50
N GLU A 148 -10.37 -10.84 3.63
CA GLU A 148 -11.63 -11.27 4.21
C GLU A 148 -11.75 -10.86 5.68
N LYS A 149 -10.67 -10.97 6.47
CA LYS A 149 -10.62 -10.45 7.84
C LYS A 149 -10.81 -8.93 7.88
N ALA A 150 -10.12 -8.21 6.99
CA ALA A 150 -10.23 -6.76 6.87
C ALA A 150 -11.66 -6.34 6.46
N TYR A 151 -12.32 -7.10 5.57
CA TYR A 151 -13.70 -6.83 5.15
C TYR A 151 -14.64 -6.78 6.36
N HIS A 152 -14.57 -7.79 7.22
CA HIS A 152 -15.42 -7.85 8.41
C HIS A 152 -15.07 -6.81 9.46
N ALA A 153 -13.77 -6.63 9.76
CA ALA A 153 -13.33 -5.69 10.78
C ALA A 153 -13.61 -4.23 10.36
N ILE A 154 -13.09 -3.81 9.21
CA ILE A 154 -13.22 -2.44 8.72
C ILE A 154 -14.67 -2.12 8.32
N GLY A 155 -15.38 -3.11 7.74
CA GLY A 155 -16.81 -2.97 7.44
C GLY A 155 -17.64 -2.66 8.67
N SER A 156 -17.35 -3.31 9.80
CA SER A 156 -17.98 -3.05 11.10
C SER A 156 -17.55 -1.71 11.67
N ASP A 157 -16.26 -1.39 11.64
CA ASP A 157 -15.70 -0.18 12.20
C ASP A 157 -16.18 1.09 11.48
N LEU A 158 -16.23 1.05 10.14
CA LEU A 158 -16.68 2.17 9.31
C LEU A 158 -18.15 2.08 8.89
N GLN A 159 -18.88 1.05 9.31
CA GLN A 159 -20.30 0.82 9.01
C GLN A 159 -20.60 0.89 7.50
N TYR A 160 -19.80 0.17 6.71
CA TYR A 160 -19.99 0.06 5.27
C TYR A 160 -19.43 -1.27 4.73
N PHE A 161 -20.30 -2.04 4.09
CA PHE A 161 -19.96 -3.30 3.46
C PHE A 161 -20.24 -3.22 1.96
N PRO A 162 -19.22 -3.33 1.08
CA PRO A 162 -19.42 -3.43 -0.36
C PRO A 162 -20.29 -4.63 -0.74
N ALA A 163 -21.27 -4.42 -1.60
CA ALA A 163 -22.20 -5.47 -2.02
C ALA A 163 -21.65 -6.38 -3.14
N LYS A 164 -20.67 -5.89 -3.91
CA LYS A 164 -20.02 -6.64 -4.99
C LYS A 164 -18.58 -6.99 -4.63
N PRO A 165 -18.03 -8.09 -5.15
CA PRO A 165 -16.62 -8.41 -4.96
C PRO A 165 -15.70 -7.30 -5.44
N ILE A 166 -14.69 -7.01 -4.64
CA ILE A 166 -13.73 -5.94 -4.86
C ILE A 166 -12.57 -6.45 -5.68
N LEU A 167 -12.23 -5.75 -6.75
CA LEU A 167 -11.11 -6.09 -7.61
C LEU A 167 -9.79 -5.69 -6.96
N VAL A 168 -8.87 -6.65 -6.87
CA VAL A 168 -7.51 -6.48 -6.38
C VAL A 168 -6.54 -6.97 -7.45
N GLU A 169 -5.65 -6.11 -7.91
CA GLU A 169 -4.71 -6.42 -8.99
C GLU A 169 -3.25 -6.27 -8.55
N VAL A 170 -2.46 -7.32 -8.79
CA VAL A 170 -1.02 -7.36 -8.49
C VAL A 170 -0.23 -7.15 -9.78
N PHE A 171 0.45 -6.02 -9.88
CA PHE A 171 1.29 -5.71 -11.03
C PHE A 171 2.71 -6.27 -10.85
N PRO A 172 3.25 -6.99 -11.86
CA PRO A 172 4.46 -7.80 -11.71
C PRO A 172 5.76 -7.02 -11.82
N ASP A 173 5.72 -5.81 -12.35
CA ASP A 173 6.91 -4.98 -12.65
C ASP A 173 6.62 -3.49 -12.48
N ALA A 174 7.70 -2.70 -12.36
CA ALA A 174 7.63 -1.28 -12.14
C ALA A 174 6.97 -0.51 -13.29
N GLU A 175 7.19 -0.93 -14.54
CA GLU A 175 6.67 -0.25 -15.74
C GLU A 175 5.14 -0.37 -15.80
N SER A 176 4.60 -1.57 -15.60
CA SER A 176 3.16 -1.81 -15.61
C SER A 176 2.48 -1.12 -14.41
N PHE A 177 3.11 -1.11 -13.22
CA PHE A 177 2.60 -0.37 -12.07
C PHE A 177 2.64 1.15 -12.30
N CYS A 178 3.72 1.71 -12.85
CA CYS A 178 3.78 3.11 -13.26
C CYS A 178 2.68 3.45 -14.28
N THR A 179 2.41 2.54 -15.21
CA THR A 179 1.37 2.74 -16.22
C THR A 179 -0.01 2.90 -15.58
N ILE A 180 -0.44 1.96 -14.74
CA ILE A 180 -1.78 1.99 -14.12
C ILE A 180 -1.91 3.06 -13.04
N SER A 181 -0.89 3.26 -12.22
CA SER A 181 -0.88 4.28 -11.16
C SER A 181 -0.69 5.69 -11.70
N THR A 182 -0.15 5.82 -12.92
CA THR A 182 0.28 7.07 -13.57
C THR A 182 1.36 7.84 -12.77
N LEU A 183 2.03 7.17 -11.85
CA LEU A 183 3.19 7.68 -11.13
C LEU A 183 4.47 7.37 -11.90
N THR A 184 5.44 8.25 -11.81
CA THR A 184 6.80 7.99 -12.30
C THR A 184 7.56 7.11 -11.30
N LYS A 185 8.62 6.42 -11.75
CA LYS A 185 9.49 5.63 -10.87
C LYS A 185 10.08 6.50 -9.75
N ASP A 186 10.51 7.73 -10.07
CA ASP A 186 11.08 8.66 -9.08
C ASP A 186 10.06 9.06 -8.01
N GLU A 187 8.80 9.29 -8.41
CA GLU A 187 7.71 9.56 -7.44
C GLU A 187 7.47 8.36 -6.53
N ILE A 188 7.47 7.15 -7.08
CA ILE A 188 7.30 5.91 -6.30
C ILE A 188 8.45 5.74 -5.30
N GLU A 189 9.71 5.87 -5.76
CA GLU A 189 10.88 5.69 -4.89
C GLU A 189 11.01 6.79 -3.83
N THR A 190 10.55 8.01 -4.13
CA THR A 190 10.55 9.14 -3.17
C THR A 190 9.45 9.00 -2.13
N SER A 191 8.23 8.65 -2.55
CA SER A 191 7.06 8.56 -1.66
C SER A 191 6.96 7.22 -0.94
N GLY A 192 7.57 6.17 -1.48
CA GLY A 192 7.37 4.80 -1.04
C GLY A 192 6.03 4.19 -1.48
N THR A 193 5.34 4.79 -2.45
CA THR A 193 4.03 4.32 -2.93
C THR A 193 4.17 3.03 -3.72
N VAL A 194 3.82 1.91 -3.11
CA VAL A 194 3.86 0.55 -3.71
C VAL A 194 2.48 -0.03 -3.96
N ALA A 195 1.44 0.72 -3.60
CA ALA A 195 0.05 0.37 -3.81
C ALA A 195 -0.79 1.64 -3.98
N ILE A 196 -1.97 1.52 -4.55
CA ILE A 196 -2.91 2.63 -4.75
C ILE A 196 -4.34 2.11 -4.94
N CYS A 197 -5.30 2.77 -4.32
CA CYS A 197 -6.71 2.55 -4.62
C CYS A 197 -7.16 3.53 -5.70
N LEU A 198 -7.44 3.02 -6.90
CA LEU A 198 -7.78 3.84 -8.06
C LEU A 198 -8.69 3.05 -9.03
N PHE A 199 -9.53 3.73 -9.79
CA PHE A 199 -10.41 3.11 -10.78
C PHE A 199 -11.27 1.97 -10.22
N ASN A 200 -11.86 2.17 -9.04
CA ASN A 200 -12.73 1.20 -8.35
C ASN A 200 -12.03 -0.13 -7.99
N ARG A 201 -10.72 -0.12 -7.77
CA ARG A 201 -9.94 -1.31 -7.41
C ARG A 201 -8.76 -0.98 -6.52
N VAL A 202 -8.28 -2.01 -5.84
CA VAL A 202 -7.00 -1.99 -5.13
C VAL A 202 -5.90 -2.48 -6.08
N ILE A 203 -4.83 -1.73 -6.20
CA ILE A 203 -3.70 -2.03 -7.08
C ILE A 203 -2.46 -2.07 -6.22
N ILE A 204 -1.72 -3.17 -6.26
CA ILE A 204 -0.44 -3.30 -5.56
C ILE A 204 0.66 -3.72 -6.53
N THR A 205 1.89 -3.33 -6.22
CA THR A 205 3.06 -3.94 -6.86
C THR A 205 3.44 -5.22 -6.15
N SER A 206 3.89 -6.24 -6.90
CA SER A 206 4.34 -7.49 -6.28
C SER A 206 5.49 -7.24 -5.30
N PRO A 207 5.44 -7.75 -4.05
CA PRO A 207 6.52 -7.57 -3.07
C PRO A 207 7.89 -8.05 -3.55
N ARG A 208 7.96 -8.92 -4.55
CA ARG A 208 9.23 -9.39 -5.14
C ARG A 208 10.01 -8.29 -5.87
N LEU A 209 9.35 -7.17 -6.21
CA LEU A 209 10.01 -6.02 -6.85
C LEU A 209 10.86 -5.19 -5.90
N LEU A 210 10.64 -5.35 -4.60
CA LEU A 210 11.45 -4.69 -3.60
C LEU A 210 12.47 -5.69 -3.04
N PRO A 211 13.77 -5.34 -2.98
CA PRO A 211 14.81 -6.26 -2.50
C PRO A 211 14.53 -6.82 -1.10
N ARG A 212 14.00 -5.99 -0.21
CA ARG A 212 13.66 -6.36 1.18
C ARG A 212 12.22 -6.81 1.38
N GLY A 213 11.37 -6.64 0.35
CA GLY A 213 9.92 -6.69 0.53
C GLY A 213 9.40 -5.41 1.20
N TYR A 214 8.18 -5.46 1.71
CA TYR A 214 7.52 -4.40 2.47
C TYR A 214 6.34 -5.00 3.24
N GLN A 215 5.75 -4.27 4.17
CA GLN A 215 4.54 -4.72 4.91
C GLN A 215 3.33 -4.76 3.97
N TRP A 216 3.35 -5.71 3.02
CA TRP A 216 2.42 -5.70 1.89
C TRP A 216 0.97 -6.03 2.27
N LEU A 217 0.74 -6.79 3.36
CA LEU A 217 -0.61 -7.04 3.85
C LEU A 217 -1.21 -5.83 4.56
N ASP A 218 -0.40 -5.11 5.34
CA ASP A 218 -0.79 -3.85 5.96
C ASP A 218 -1.08 -2.81 4.85
N THR A 219 -0.22 -2.74 3.83
CA THR A 219 -0.42 -1.87 2.66
C THR A 219 -1.68 -2.25 1.86
N LEU A 220 -1.92 -3.55 1.66
CA LEU A 220 -3.12 -4.03 0.98
C LEU A 220 -4.39 -3.63 1.73
N THR A 221 -4.37 -3.76 3.06
CA THR A 221 -5.47 -3.34 3.93
C THR A 221 -5.63 -1.82 3.94
N HIS A 222 -4.54 -1.06 3.94
CA HIS A 222 -4.54 0.40 3.80
C HIS A 222 -5.29 0.84 2.53
N GLU A 223 -5.00 0.23 1.38
CA GLU A 223 -5.68 0.52 0.12
C GLU A 223 -7.15 0.07 0.13
N TYR A 224 -7.44 -1.03 0.82
CA TYR A 224 -8.81 -1.45 1.03
C TYR A 224 -9.61 -0.43 1.87
N VAL A 225 -9.03 0.16 2.91
CA VAL A 225 -9.66 1.25 3.67
C VAL A 225 -9.97 2.45 2.78
N HIS A 226 -9.06 2.82 1.89
CA HIS A 226 -9.31 3.85 0.89
C HIS A 226 -10.53 3.52 0.02
N TYR A 227 -10.63 2.27 -0.44
CA TYR A 227 -11.80 1.81 -1.19
C TYR A 227 -13.11 2.02 -0.41
N ILE A 228 -13.15 1.60 0.85
CA ILE A 228 -14.32 1.77 1.73
C ILE A 228 -14.70 3.25 1.90
N ILE A 229 -13.72 4.11 2.21
CA ILE A 229 -13.96 5.55 2.41
C ILE A 229 -14.52 6.19 1.14
N MET A 230 -13.93 5.90 -0.04
CA MET A 230 -14.39 6.44 -1.31
C MET A 230 -15.83 6.03 -1.62
N LYS A 231 -16.16 4.75 -1.46
CA LYS A 231 -17.51 4.24 -1.67
C LYS A 231 -18.50 4.82 -0.68
N LYS A 232 -18.17 4.82 0.62
CA LYS A 232 -19.04 5.34 1.68
C LYS A 232 -19.35 6.82 1.51
N THR A 233 -18.38 7.63 1.05
CA THR A 233 -18.47 9.12 1.10
C THR A 233 -18.55 9.77 -0.28
N TYR A 234 -18.71 8.97 -1.34
CA TYR A 234 -18.72 9.48 -2.71
C TYR A 234 -17.44 10.27 -3.07
N ASN A 235 -16.29 9.78 -2.56
CA ASN A 235 -14.96 10.35 -2.80
C ASN A 235 -14.81 11.82 -2.38
N ARG A 236 -15.48 12.25 -1.30
CA ARG A 236 -15.50 13.66 -0.83
C ARG A 236 -14.56 13.95 0.34
N VAL A 237 -13.92 12.92 0.90
CA VAL A 237 -13.03 13.05 2.07
C VAL A 237 -11.72 13.73 1.69
N PRO A 238 -11.20 14.69 2.47
CA PRO A 238 -9.90 15.32 2.20
C PRO A 238 -8.76 14.35 2.45
N ILE A 239 -7.61 14.61 1.80
CA ILE A 239 -6.48 13.69 1.80
C ILE A 239 -5.97 13.36 3.21
N TRP A 240 -5.85 14.35 4.10
CA TRP A 240 -5.35 14.15 5.46
C TRP A 240 -6.23 13.20 6.29
N LEU A 241 -7.56 13.30 6.15
CA LEU A 241 -8.51 12.42 6.85
C LEU A 241 -8.54 11.03 6.20
N HIS A 242 -8.42 10.99 4.89
CA HIS A 242 -8.39 9.77 4.09
C HIS A 242 -7.17 8.90 4.43
N GLU A 243 -5.97 9.50 4.38
CA GLU A 243 -4.72 8.82 4.72
C GLU A 243 -4.63 8.50 6.22
N GLY A 244 -5.16 9.39 7.06
CA GLY A 244 -5.18 9.18 8.50
C GLY A 244 -5.97 7.95 8.90
N ILE A 245 -7.20 7.78 8.41
CA ILE A 245 -8.04 6.61 8.69
C ILE A 245 -7.39 5.36 8.09
N ALA A 246 -6.87 5.41 6.86
CA ALA A 246 -6.22 4.27 6.24
C ALA A 246 -4.99 3.83 7.03
N LYS A 247 -4.15 4.77 7.51
CA LYS A 247 -2.99 4.48 8.34
C LYS A 247 -3.36 3.96 9.74
N TYR A 248 -4.48 4.39 10.27
CA TYR A 248 -4.99 3.93 11.56
C TYR A 248 -5.51 2.50 11.49
N GLU A 249 -6.17 2.12 10.38
CA GLU A 249 -6.85 0.84 10.16
C GLU A 249 -5.99 -0.22 9.43
N GLU A 250 -4.80 0.11 8.90
CA GLU A 250 -4.01 -0.76 8.02
C GLU A 250 -3.68 -2.14 8.60
N ARG A 251 -3.76 -2.30 9.94
CA ARG A 251 -3.47 -3.56 10.64
C ARG A 251 -4.70 -4.31 11.16
N ARG A 252 -5.90 -3.82 10.84
CA ARG A 252 -7.16 -4.43 11.31
C ARG A 252 -7.44 -5.84 10.80
N TRP A 253 -6.74 -6.27 9.76
CA TRP A 253 -6.77 -7.65 9.30
C TRP A 253 -6.12 -8.64 10.27
N TYR A 254 -5.22 -8.19 11.13
CA TYR A 254 -4.34 -9.03 11.95
C TYR A 254 -4.55 -8.86 13.46
N GLU A 255 -4.72 -7.64 13.94
CA GLU A 255 -4.71 -7.32 15.37
C GLU A 255 -5.99 -6.63 15.85
N ASP A 256 -6.49 -7.07 17.01
CA ASP A 256 -7.50 -6.34 17.79
C ASP A 256 -6.87 -5.29 18.73
N ALA A 257 -5.52 -5.27 18.81
CA ALA A 257 -4.80 -4.30 19.62
C ALA A 257 -4.96 -2.87 19.07
N PRO A 258 -4.94 -1.84 19.92
CA PRO A 258 -4.99 -0.46 19.46
C PRO A 258 -3.89 -0.17 18.44
N PRO A 259 -4.21 0.59 17.38
CA PRO A 259 -3.22 1.01 16.40
C PRO A 259 -2.07 1.77 17.06
N ARG A 260 -0.86 1.60 16.54
CA ARG A 260 0.33 2.29 17.05
C ARG A 260 1.24 2.70 15.91
N LEU A 261 1.97 3.80 16.10
CA LEU A 261 3.03 4.18 15.19
C LEU A 261 4.25 3.26 15.36
N PRO A 262 4.90 2.83 14.27
CA PRO A 262 6.25 2.27 14.33
C PRO A 262 7.23 3.24 15.02
N VAL A 263 8.26 2.70 15.70
CA VAL A 263 9.25 3.52 16.44
C VAL A 263 9.95 4.54 15.53
N SER A 264 10.17 4.20 14.27
CA SER A 264 10.74 5.12 13.29
C SER A 264 9.86 6.36 13.09
N LEU A 265 8.54 6.17 12.99
CA LEU A 265 7.57 7.26 12.84
C LEU A 265 7.36 8.03 14.15
N GLU A 266 7.31 7.33 15.30
CA GLU A 266 7.30 8.00 16.60
C GLU A 266 8.51 8.94 16.77
N SER A 267 9.70 8.48 16.33
CA SER A 267 10.92 9.27 16.41
C SER A 267 10.89 10.51 15.52
N LEU A 268 10.24 10.44 14.35
CA LEU A 268 10.01 11.61 13.50
C LEU A 268 9.07 12.62 14.15
N VAL A 269 7.97 12.15 14.76
CA VAL A 269 7.04 13.04 15.48
C VAL A 269 7.74 13.70 16.66
N ALA A 270 8.55 12.95 17.44
CA ALA A 270 9.34 13.52 18.51
C ALA A 270 10.29 14.63 18.03
N GLU A 271 10.94 14.39 16.89
CA GLU A 271 11.83 15.39 16.25
C GLU A 271 11.06 16.61 15.73
N ALA A 272 9.88 16.39 15.16
CA ALA A 272 9.00 17.46 14.69
C ALA A 272 8.55 18.37 15.84
N ILE A 273 8.23 17.79 17.00
CA ILE A 273 7.88 18.52 18.22
C ILE A 273 9.08 19.35 18.72
N GLU A 274 10.28 18.76 18.78
CA GLU A 274 11.51 19.45 19.19
C GLU A 274 11.86 20.64 18.29
N LYS A 275 11.63 20.51 16.97
CA LYS A 275 11.97 21.53 15.97
C LYS A 275 10.83 22.50 15.66
N ASP A 276 9.66 22.26 16.21
CA ASP A 276 8.41 22.94 15.85
C ASP A 276 8.16 22.96 14.33
N TYR A 277 8.41 21.80 13.68
CA TYR A 277 8.28 21.59 12.24
C TYR A 277 7.24 20.54 11.94
N PHE A 278 6.13 20.94 11.31
CA PHE A 278 4.99 20.08 10.98
C PHE A 278 4.56 20.29 9.53
N ILE A 279 3.91 19.29 8.95
CA ILE A 279 3.35 19.34 7.60
C ILE A 279 1.87 19.76 7.72
N THR A 280 1.50 20.89 7.15
CA THR A 280 0.11 21.38 7.21
C THR A 280 -0.82 20.54 6.32
N PHE A 281 -2.11 20.50 6.66
CA PHE A 281 -3.12 19.81 5.83
C PHE A 281 -3.17 20.33 4.39
N GLU A 282 -2.88 21.62 4.18
CA GLU A 282 -2.77 22.23 2.85
C GLU A 282 -1.56 21.68 2.07
N GLN A 283 -0.40 21.52 2.71
CA GLN A 283 0.79 20.93 2.08
C GLN A 283 0.60 19.45 1.72
N MET A 284 -0.27 18.74 2.43
CA MET A 284 -0.63 17.35 2.14
C MET A 284 -1.46 17.22 0.85
N HIS A 285 -2.12 18.30 0.42
CA HIS A 285 -2.94 18.30 -0.79
C HIS A 285 -2.07 18.47 -2.05
N PRO A 286 -2.37 17.80 -3.18
CA PRO A 286 -3.45 16.83 -3.41
C PRO A 286 -3.08 15.41 -3.02
N SER A 287 -1.86 15.14 -2.56
CA SER A 287 -1.38 13.81 -2.18
C SER A 287 -0.09 13.90 -1.39
N LEU A 288 0.07 13.04 -0.39
CA LEU A 288 1.32 12.90 0.36
C LEU A 288 2.49 12.47 -0.54
N ALA A 289 2.22 11.70 -1.59
CA ALA A 289 3.23 11.29 -2.58
C ALA A 289 3.85 12.47 -3.38
N LYS A 290 3.28 13.66 -3.30
CA LYS A 290 3.82 14.87 -3.95
C LYS A 290 4.76 15.68 -3.05
N LEU A 291 4.94 15.29 -1.80
CA LEU A 291 5.95 15.87 -0.92
C LEU A 291 7.35 15.54 -1.46
N LYS A 292 8.25 16.53 -1.41
CA LYS A 292 9.55 16.43 -2.10
C LYS A 292 10.58 15.57 -1.38
N LYS A 293 10.37 15.34 -0.07
CA LYS A 293 11.31 14.59 0.77
C LYS A 293 10.60 13.39 1.38
N LYS A 294 11.26 12.25 1.39
CA LYS A 294 10.75 11.04 2.02
C LYS A 294 10.48 11.21 3.52
N GLU A 295 11.30 12.03 4.19
CA GLU A 295 11.12 12.35 5.61
C GLU A 295 9.84 13.15 5.85
N ASP A 296 9.55 14.14 4.98
CA ASP A 296 8.31 14.94 5.06
C ASP A 296 7.08 14.05 4.78
N THR A 297 7.17 13.13 3.81
CA THR A 297 6.12 12.16 3.52
C THR A 297 5.87 11.23 4.73
N ALA A 298 6.93 10.68 5.31
CA ALA A 298 6.83 9.81 6.48
C ALA A 298 6.28 10.57 7.70
N LEU A 299 6.70 11.81 7.91
CA LEU A 299 6.18 12.68 8.96
C LEU A 299 4.69 12.96 8.76
N ALA A 300 4.27 13.30 7.53
CA ALA A 300 2.86 13.55 7.23
C ALA A 300 1.99 12.32 7.53
N PHE A 301 2.43 11.10 7.18
CA PHE A 301 1.73 9.86 7.58
C PHE A 301 1.65 9.68 9.10
N ALA A 302 2.72 10.02 9.81
CA ALA A 302 2.70 9.95 11.28
C ALA A 302 1.76 10.99 11.89
N GLU A 303 1.74 12.21 11.35
CA GLU A 303 0.86 13.28 11.81
C GLU A 303 -0.62 12.94 11.59
N VAL A 304 -1.01 12.50 10.40
CA VAL A 304 -2.41 12.15 10.12
C VAL A 304 -2.87 10.95 10.96
N PHE A 305 -2.00 9.99 11.26
CA PHE A 305 -2.28 8.95 12.23
C PHE A 305 -2.64 9.55 13.60
N THR A 306 -1.85 10.51 14.09
CA THR A 306 -2.09 11.13 15.42
C THR A 306 -3.36 11.97 15.44
N VAL A 307 -3.78 12.54 14.30
CA VAL A 307 -5.08 13.22 14.15
C VAL A 307 -6.22 12.23 14.37
N ILE A 308 -6.16 11.06 13.72
CA ILE A 308 -7.20 10.05 13.87
C ILE A 308 -7.21 9.48 15.29
N ASP A 309 -6.05 9.19 15.87
CA ASP A 309 -5.94 8.76 17.26
C ASP A 309 -6.57 9.79 18.22
N TYR A 310 -6.34 11.08 17.99
CA TYR A 310 -6.96 12.16 18.75
C TYR A 310 -8.49 12.22 18.59
N LEU A 311 -9.01 12.02 17.39
CA LEU A 311 -10.44 11.95 17.11
C LEU A 311 -11.07 10.70 17.71
N PHE A 312 -10.41 9.54 17.54
CA PHE A 312 -10.86 8.26 18.06
C PHE A 312 -10.98 8.25 19.58
N ASN A 313 -10.01 8.82 20.29
CA ASN A 313 -10.03 8.92 21.76
C ASN A 313 -11.18 9.77 22.33
N ARG A 314 -11.95 10.47 21.47
CA ARG A 314 -13.14 11.25 21.86
C ARG A 314 -14.45 10.47 21.81
N GLY A 315 -14.56 9.46 20.96
CA GLY A 315 -15.82 8.73 20.82
C GLY A 315 -15.73 7.47 19.97
N GLY A 316 -14.50 6.99 19.68
CA GLY A 316 -14.27 5.75 18.94
C GLY A 316 -14.77 5.79 17.49
N TYR A 317 -15.07 4.64 16.95
CA TYR A 317 -15.60 4.49 15.59
C TYR A 317 -16.92 5.23 15.34
N PRO A 318 -17.92 5.23 16.25
CA PRO A 318 -19.14 6.00 16.02
C PRO A 318 -18.89 7.48 15.74
N PHE A 319 -17.83 8.03 16.36
CA PHE A 319 -17.44 9.42 16.16
C PHE A 319 -16.85 9.66 14.76
N LEU A 320 -15.92 8.79 14.32
CA LEU A 320 -15.35 8.83 12.96
C LEU A 320 -16.43 8.62 11.89
N VAL A 321 -17.32 7.66 12.11
CA VAL A 321 -18.45 7.39 11.21
C VAL A 321 -19.34 8.62 11.07
N SER A 322 -19.63 9.34 12.17
CA SER A 322 -20.45 10.55 12.13
C SER A 322 -19.84 11.67 11.27
N ILE A 323 -18.50 11.80 11.29
CA ILE A 323 -17.77 12.75 10.43
C ILE A 323 -17.90 12.33 8.96
N LEU A 324 -17.63 11.04 8.65
CA LEU A 324 -17.74 10.51 7.29
C LEU A 324 -19.17 10.65 6.72
N ASP A 325 -20.20 10.36 7.52
CA ASP A 325 -21.59 10.49 7.11
C ASP A 325 -22.00 11.97 6.91
N SER A 326 -21.47 12.89 7.72
CA SER A 326 -21.67 14.32 7.52
C SER A 326 -21.07 14.80 6.19
N ILE A 327 -19.85 14.33 5.84
CA ILE A 327 -19.21 14.64 4.55
C ILE A 327 -20.00 14.02 3.39
N LYS A 328 -20.44 12.75 3.52
CA LYS A 328 -21.32 12.09 2.55
C LYS A 328 -22.55 12.95 2.26
N ASN A 329 -23.18 13.50 3.28
CA ASN A 329 -24.38 14.32 3.20
C ASN A 329 -24.12 15.78 2.77
N GLY A 330 -22.90 16.11 2.32
CA GLY A 330 -22.57 17.38 1.67
C GLY A 330 -22.01 18.46 2.58
N LYS A 331 -21.73 18.17 3.88
CA LYS A 331 -20.96 19.12 4.70
C LYS A 331 -19.52 19.21 4.19
N SER A 332 -18.91 20.38 4.34
CA SER A 332 -17.45 20.48 4.18
C SER A 332 -16.74 19.61 5.22
N PRO A 333 -15.53 19.11 4.95
CA PRO A 333 -14.75 18.36 5.93
C PRO A 333 -14.54 19.14 7.24
N GLU A 334 -14.30 20.44 7.14
CA GLU A 334 -14.09 21.35 8.25
C GLU A 334 -15.36 21.48 9.10
N ASP A 335 -16.53 21.62 8.45
CA ASP A 335 -17.83 21.69 9.14
C ASP A 335 -18.22 20.34 9.76
N ALA A 336 -17.87 19.22 9.11
CA ALA A 336 -18.12 17.89 9.64
C ALA A 336 -17.32 17.65 10.93
N VAL A 337 -16.02 17.98 10.92
CA VAL A 337 -15.16 17.89 12.10
C VAL A 337 -15.62 18.86 13.19
N SER A 338 -15.93 20.12 12.83
CA SER A 338 -16.41 21.12 13.79
C SER A 338 -17.72 20.69 14.46
N SER A 339 -18.65 20.11 13.68
CA SER A 339 -19.93 19.61 14.20
C SER A 339 -19.73 18.43 15.16
N ALA A 340 -18.79 17.54 14.86
CA ALA A 340 -18.49 16.38 15.69
C ALA A 340 -17.72 16.77 16.96
N THR A 341 -16.74 17.67 16.85
CA THR A 341 -15.88 18.07 17.99
C THR A 341 -16.51 19.14 18.89
N GLY A 342 -17.50 19.87 18.39
CA GLY A 342 -18.14 20.99 19.10
C GLY A 342 -17.30 22.27 19.13
N VAL A 343 -16.19 22.33 18.37
CA VAL A 343 -15.31 23.50 18.27
C VAL A 343 -15.05 23.85 16.81
N SER A 344 -14.59 25.06 16.51
CA SER A 344 -14.21 25.44 15.14
C SER A 344 -13.04 24.62 14.64
N PHE A 345 -12.90 24.44 13.31
CA PHE A 345 -11.81 23.66 12.74
C PHE A 345 -10.41 24.19 13.14
N PRO A 346 -10.13 25.50 13.12
CA PRO A 346 -8.87 26.03 13.63
C PRO A 346 -8.63 25.73 15.13
N GLU A 347 -9.68 25.70 15.93
CA GLU A 347 -9.58 25.35 17.35
C GLU A 347 -9.35 23.84 17.53
N PHE A 348 -9.96 23.00 16.69
CA PHE A 348 -9.65 21.58 16.63
C PHE A 348 -8.18 21.33 16.31
N GLU A 349 -7.62 21.97 15.29
CA GLU A 349 -6.19 21.85 14.93
C GLU A 349 -5.29 22.26 16.12
N LYS A 350 -5.61 23.39 16.76
CA LYS A 350 -4.87 23.86 17.93
C LYS A 350 -4.94 22.85 19.10
N ASN A 351 -6.11 22.29 19.35
CA ASN A 351 -6.33 21.32 20.43
C ASN A 351 -5.61 19.99 20.15
N TRP A 352 -5.67 19.49 18.92
CA TRP A 352 -4.90 18.32 18.49
C TRP A 352 -3.40 18.57 18.63
N MET A 353 -2.88 19.70 18.14
CA MET A 353 -1.46 20.05 18.24
C MET A 353 -1.02 20.19 19.69
N HIS A 354 -1.86 20.71 20.57
CA HIS A 354 -1.59 20.78 22.00
C HIS A 354 -1.50 19.37 22.60
N ASP A 355 -2.45 18.49 22.32
CA ASP A 355 -2.44 17.08 22.75
C ASP A 355 -1.19 16.35 22.26
N LEU A 356 -0.86 16.52 20.96
CA LEU A 356 0.32 15.93 20.33
C LEU A 356 1.61 16.30 21.06
N LYS A 357 1.79 17.59 21.43
CA LYS A 357 2.94 18.09 22.15
C LYS A 357 3.02 17.61 23.61
N GLN A 358 1.92 17.13 24.19
CA GLN A 358 1.89 16.54 25.55
C GLN A 358 2.20 15.04 25.54
N LYS A 359 2.01 14.34 24.42
CA LYS A 359 2.32 12.92 24.30
C LYS A 359 3.83 12.68 24.31
N LYS A 360 4.24 11.59 24.98
CA LYS A 360 5.64 11.15 25.01
C LYS A 360 5.88 10.16 23.87
N PHE A 361 6.56 10.62 22.84
CA PHE A 361 7.04 9.77 21.75
C PHE A 361 8.49 9.33 21.99
N ARG A 362 8.83 8.13 21.55
CA ARG A 362 10.20 7.62 21.64
C ARG A 362 11.09 8.35 20.65
N ARG A 363 12.18 8.94 21.15
CA ARG A 363 13.18 9.62 20.33
C ARG A 363 14.41 8.74 20.19
N ILE A 364 14.62 8.15 19.01
CA ILE A 364 15.80 7.35 18.69
C ILE A 364 16.70 8.15 17.75
N HIS A 365 17.83 8.62 18.29
CA HIS A 365 18.77 9.40 17.49
C HIS A 365 19.40 8.55 16.37
N GLY A 366 19.32 9.05 15.14
CA GLY A 366 19.91 8.42 13.97
C GLY A 366 19.08 7.28 13.36
N ILE A 367 17.87 7.01 13.84
CA ILE A 367 16.96 6.09 13.16
C ILE A 367 16.63 6.67 11.77
N GLN A 368 16.63 5.82 10.76
CA GLN A 368 16.44 6.23 9.37
C GLN A 368 15.16 5.64 8.81
N ILE A 369 14.51 6.38 7.93
CA ILE A 369 13.48 5.84 7.04
C ILE A 369 14.21 5.11 5.91
N LEU A 370 14.04 3.80 5.85
CA LEU A 370 14.68 3.00 4.79
C LEU A 370 14.10 3.41 3.41
N PRO A 371 14.95 3.59 2.41
CA PRO A 371 14.48 4.00 1.08
C PRO A 371 13.73 2.83 0.41
N THR A 372 12.63 3.17 -0.25
CA THR A 372 11.98 2.27 -1.21
C THR A 372 12.78 2.27 -2.50
N LYS A 373 13.25 1.10 -2.92
CA LYS A 373 13.95 0.91 -4.20
C LYS A 373 13.25 -0.17 -4.98
N LEU A 374 12.91 0.12 -6.23
CA LEU A 374 12.37 -0.87 -7.15
C LEU A 374 13.53 -1.56 -7.88
N LYS A 375 13.50 -2.89 -7.93
CA LYS A 375 14.41 -3.66 -8.80
C LYS A 375 14.19 -3.25 -10.25
N GLU A 376 15.25 -3.22 -11.03
CA GLU A 376 15.14 -2.96 -12.47
C GLU A 376 14.37 -4.07 -13.18
N THR A 377 14.64 -5.32 -12.78
CA THR A 377 13.87 -6.50 -13.23
C THR A 377 13.60 -7.42 -12.05
N SER A 378 12.57 -8.24 -12.14
CA SER A 378 12.26 -9.27 -11.13
C SER A 378 13.38 -10.34 -10.98
N ALA A 379 14.28 -10.44 -11.96
CA ALA A 379 15.43 -11.36 -11.98
C ALA A 379 16.70 -10.76 -11.35
N SER A 380 16.76 -9.45 -11.08
CA SER A 380 17.94 -8.84 -10.47
C SER A 380 18.10 -9.33 -9.03
N VAL A 381 19.29 -9.86 -8.72
CA VAL A 381 19.66 -10.23 -7.35
C VAL A 381 20.37 -9.03 -6.74
N GLU A 382 19.70 -8.34 -5.83
CA GLU A 382 20.32 -7.29 -5.04
C GLU A 382 20.71 -7.85 -3.67
N ASP A 383 21.97 -7.62 -3.27
CA ASP A 383 22.46 -7.99 -1.95
C ASP A 383 22.02 -6.93 -0.93
N VAL A 384 20.84 -7.16 -0.35
CA VAL A 384 20.25 -6.27 0.69
C VAL A 384 21.04 -6.23 1.99
N GLU A 385 21.98 -7.16 2.17
CA GLU A 385 22.90 -7.23 3.30
C GLU A 385 24.27 -6.62 2.97
N SER A 386 24.38 -5.97 1.81
CA SER A 386 25.62 -5.34 1.39
C SER A 386 26.10 -4.31 2.42
N VAL A 387 27.36 -4.43 2.82
CA VAL A 387 28.02 -3.42 3.65
C VAL A 387 28.11 -2.04 2.97
N ALA A 388 27.93 -1.99 1.65
CA ALA A 388 27.89 -0.75 0.87
C ALA A 388 26.72 0.16 1.30
N GLU A 389 25.62 -0.40 1.79
CA GLU A 389 24.45 0.34 2.29
C GLU A 389 24.64 0.94 3.68
N ILE A 390 25.71 0.60 4.39
CA ILE A 390 26.03 1.21 5.68
C ILE A 390 26.54 2.63 5.42
N GLU A 391 25.77 3.64 5.81
CA GLU A 391 26.07 5.06 5.52
C GLU A 391 27.35 5.53 6.23
N VAL A 392 27.54 5.13 7.49
CA VAL A 392 28.68 5.55 8.28
C VAL A 392 29.95 4.86 7.80
N LYS A 393 30.82 5.60 7.13
CA LYS A 393 32.04 5.08 6.49
C LYS A 393 32.95 4.27 7.42
N ASP A 394 33.12 4.72 8.67
CA ASP A 394 33.95 4.00 9.65
C ASP A 394 33.27 2.73 10.16
N ALA A 395 31.95 2.73 10.35
CA ALA A 395 31.20 1.52 10.67
C ALA A 395 31.32 0.48 9.55
N ARG A 396 31.27 0.92 8.29
CA ARG A 396 31.44 0.07 7.10
C ARG A 396 32.78 -0.66 7.11
N LYS A 397 33.90 0.00 7.46
CA LYS A 397 35.22 -0.63 7.52
C LYS A 397 35.27 -1.79 8.52
N TYR A 398 34.73 -1.57 9.72
CA TYR A 398 34.63 -2.62 10.74
C TYR A 398 33.69 -3.75 10.32
N ALA A 399 32.56 -3.44 9.69
CA ALA A 399 31.63 -4.44 9.19
C ALA A 399 32.26 -5.33 8.11
N VAL A 400 33.05 -4.76 7.18
CA VAL A 400 33.81 -5.53 6.18
C VAL A 400 34.80 -6.48 6.85
N LEU A 401 35.57 -6.01 7.85
CA LEU A 401 36.50 -6.87 8.57
C LEU A 401 35.76 -7.97 9.33
N GLY A 402 34.64 -7.65 9.95
CA GLY A 402 33.76 -8.64 10.60
C GLY A 402 33.27 -9.71 9.62
N ASP A 403 32.88 -9.32 8.39
CA ASP A 403 32.45 -10.27 7.34
C ASP A 403 33.60 -11.22 6.91
N LEU A 404 34.82 -10.70 6.79
CA LEU A 404 36.00 -11.52 6.48
C LEU A 404 36.28 -12.55 7.59
N LEU A 405 36.33 -12.09 8.85
CA LEU A 405 36.55 -12.95 10.02
C LEU A 405 35.47 -14.03 10.15
N ARG A 406 34.21 -13.66 9.95
CA ARG A 406 33.07 -14.60 9.99
C ARG A 406 33.17 -15.67 8.90
N ARG A 407 33.60 -15.33 7.70
CA ARG A 407 33.81 -16.28 6.59
C ARG A 407 34.91 -17.30 6.94
N GLU A 408 35.95 -16.88 7.68
CA GLU A 408 37.02 -17.77 8.17
C GLU A 408 36.60 -18.57 9.41
N GLY A 409 35.34 -18.46 9.86
CA GLY A 409 34.83 -19.15 11.06
C GLY A 409 35.30 -18.56 12.38
N LEU A 410 35.96 -17.39 12.36
CA LEU A 410 36.47 -16.70 13.55
C LEU A 410 35.39 -15.84 14.21
N HIS A 411 34.32 -16.49 14.69
CA HIS A 411 33.12 -15.83 15.16
C HIS A 411 33.35 -14.86 16.32
N SER A 412 34.14 -15.23 17.32
CA SER A 412 34.47 -14.36 18.45
C SER A 412 35.24 -13.09 18.02
N ALA A 413 36.13 -13.20 17.04
CA ALA A 413 36.84 -12.05 16.46
C ALA A 413 35.90 -11.19 15.61
N ALA A 414 35.02 -11.80 14.83
CA ALA A 414 34.00 -11.10 14.04
C ALA A 414 33.06 -10.29 14.95
N ILE A 415 32.66 -10.82 16.11
CA ILE A 415 31.84 -10.11 17.12
C ILE A 415 32.51 -8.80 17.51
N ILE A 416 33.81 -8.82 17.82
CA ILE A 416 34.55 -7.60 18.24
C ILE A 416 34.47 -6.51 17.15
N GLU A 417 34.63 -6.89 15.89
CA GLU A 417 34.60 -5.92 14.79
C GLU A 417 33.18 -5.42 14.51
N TYR A 418 32.16 -6.29 14.59
CA TYR A 418 30.78 -5.86 14.45
C TYR A 418 30.31 -5.00 15.63
N GLU A 419 30.76 -5.24 16.87
CA GLU A 419 30.49 -4.36 18.01
C GLU A 419 31.06 -2.95 17.79
N LYS A 420 32.28 -2.85 17.24
CA LYS A 420 32.88 -1.56 16.86
C LYS A 420 32.04 -0.88 15.74
N ALA A 421 31.63 -1.65 14.73
CA ALA A 421 30.78 -1.16 13.66
C ALA A 421 29.44 -0.65 14.22
N SER A 422 28.77 -1.43 15.07
CA SER A 422 27.50 -1.10 15.71
C SER A 422 27.61 0.19 16.51
N LYS A 423 28.62 0.30 17.36
CA LYS A 423 28.86 1.52 18.16
C LYS A 423 29.07 2.77 17.28
N LYS A 424 29.79 2.63 16.16
CA LYS A 424 30.00 3.74 15.19
C LYS A 424 28.73 4.12 14.46
N ALA A 425 27.83 3.17 14.22
CA ALA A 425 26.53 3.38 13.59
C ALA A 425 25.42 3.75 14.59
N GLY A 426 25.73 3.99 15.86
CA GLY A 426 24.75 4.36 16.89
C GLY A 426 23.85 3.21 17.36
N ASN A 427 24.27 1.95 17.13
CA ASN A 427 23.56 0.71 17.50
C ASN A 427 22.17 0.54 16.86
N ILE A 428 21.95 1.15 15.70
CA ILE A 428 20.64 1.19 15.04
C ILE A 428 20.64 0.65 13.60
N SER A 429 21.80 0.33 12.99
CA SER A 429 21.84 -0.22 11.63
C SER A 429 21.35 -1.66 11.62
N PRO A 430 20.22 -2.00 10.94
CA PRO A 430 19.69 -3.36 10.93
C PRO A 430 20.66 -4.35 10.28
N GLN A 431 21.44 -3.94 9.26
CA GLN A 431 22.45 -4.75 8.61
C GLN A 431 23.54 -5.18 9.60
N ILE A 432 24.08 -4.22 10.37
CA ILE A 432 25.13 -4.50 11.35
C ILE A 432 24.59 -5.35 12.50
N GLN A 433 23.38 -5.02 13.00
CA GLN A 433 22.75 -5.75 14.10
C GLN A 433 22.52 -7.23 13.72
N ASN A 434 22.03 -7.51 12.50
CA ASN A 434 21.83 -8.87 12.04
C ASN A 434 23.16 -9.62 11.88
N LYS A 435 24.22 -9.01 11.32
CA LYS A 435 25.54 -9.62 11.19
C LYS A 435 26.15 -9.94 12.56
N LEU A 436 26.03 -9.03 13.51
CA LEU A 436 26.47 -9.22 14.91
C LEU A 436 25.69 -10.34 15.58
N ALA A 437 24.37 -10.34 15.45
CA ALA A 437 23.51 -11.37 16.03
C ALA A 437 23.81 -12.76 15.48
N ILE A 438 23.99 -12.91 14.17
CA ILE A 438 24.40 -14.17 13.54
C ILE A 438 25.75 -14.65 14.12
N SER A 439 26.71 -13.74 14.35
CA SER A 439 27.99 -14.10 14.96
C SER A 439 27.83 -14.54 16.40
N TYR A 440 26.96 -13.89 17.19
CA TYR A 440 26.61 -14.35 18.54
C TYR A 440 25.90 -15.71 18.53
N ILE A 441 25.01 -15.98 17.57
CA ILE A 441 24.36 -17.28 17.43
C ILE A 441 25.40 -18.38 17.19
N MET A 442 26.36 -18.13 16.30
CA MET A 442 27.42 -19.08 15.97
C MET A 442 28.39 -19.30 17.15
N ASP A 443 28.58 -18.28 17.97
CA ASP A 443 29.39 -18.32 19.19
C ASP A 443 28.58 -18.77 20.44
N THR A 444 27.35 -19.25 20.25
CA THR A 444 26.42 -19.74 21.29
C THR A 444 25.98 -18.70 22.34
N GLN A 445 26.19 -17.42 22.08
CA GLN A 445 25.76 -16.30 22.95
C GLN A 445 24.29 -15.90 22.66
N TYR A 446 23.37 -16.86 22.82
CA TYR A 446 21.96 -16.73 22.36
C TYR A 446 21.19 -15.56 22.99
N THR A 447 21.43 -15.27 24.28
CA THR A 447 20.75 -14.16 24.97
C THR A 447 21.07 -12.81 24.34
N LYS A 448 22.36 -12.55 24.03
CA LYS A 448 22.78 -11.32 23.38
C LYS A 448 22.22 -11.19 21.95
N ALA A 449 22.23 -12.31 21.21
CA ALA A 449 21.65 -12.34 19.87
C ALA A 449 20.16 -11.99 19.89
N GLU A 450 19.42 -12.58 20.82
CA GLU A 450 17.97 -12.34 20.95
C GLU A 450 17.65 -10.89 21.30
N GLU A 451 18.37 -10.30 22.24
CA GLU A 451 18.21 -8.90 22.66
C GLU A 451 18.41 -7.94 21.48
N ILE A 452 19.51 -8.09 20.76
CA ILE A 452 19.84 -7.24 19.59
C ILE A 452 18.80 -7.40 18.47
N LEU A 453 18.39 -8.63 18.18
CA LEU A 453 17.41 -8.88 17.12
C LEU A 453 16.02 -8.35 17.48
N LYS A 454 15.59 -8.45 18.74
CA LYS A 454 14.31 -7.87 19.19
C LYS A 454 14.31 -6.35 19.06
N ILE A 455 15.40 -5.69 19.43
CA ILE A 455 15.57 -4.24 19.26
C ILE A 455 15.55 -3.88 17.75
N SER A 456 16.30 -4.64 16.92
CA SER A 456 16.33 -4.43 15.48
C SER A 456 14.94 -4.59 14.85
N LEU A 457 14.16 -5.58 15.30
CA LEU A 457 12.80 -5.80 14.84
C LEU A 457 11.83 -4.67 15.25
N GLU A 458 12.01 -4.15 16.47
CA GLU A 458 11.21 -3.02 16.94
C GLU A 458 11.46 -1.74 16.15
N TYR A 459 12.72 -1.50 15.75
CA TYR A 459 13.11 -0.30 15.00
C TYR A 459 12.81 -0.40 13.49
N TYR A 460 12.94 -1.61 12.93
CA TYR A 460 12.79 -1.90 11.51
C TYR A 460 11.93 -3.15 11.30
N PRO A 461 10.62 -3.07 11.58
CA PRO A 461 9.72 -4.22 11.48
C PRO A 461 9.55 -4.75 10.06
N GLU A 462 9.99 -3.99 9.04
CA GLU A 462 10.01 -4.41 7.63
C GLU A 462 11.30 -5.14 7.21
N TYR A 463 12.26 -5.34 8.13
CA TYR A 463 13.56 -5.92 7.79
C TYR A 463 13.52 -7.46 7.89
N THR A 464 13.21 -8.13 6.79
CA THR A 464 12.96 -9.59 6.71
C THR A 464 14.09 -10.44 7.31
N THR A 465 15.37 -10.03 7.13
CA THR A 465 16.53 -10.75 7.66
C THR A 465 16.49 -10.90 9.18
N THR A 466 15.92 -9.93 9.90
CA THR A 466 15.81 -10.01 11.37
C THR A 466 14.89 -11.16 11.79
N TYR A 467 13.79 -11.38 11.08
CA TYR A 467 12.89 -12.51 11.33
C TYR A 467 13.58 -13.85 11.05
N ILE A 468 14.35 -13.93 9.95
CA ILE A 468 15.10 -15.13 9.59
C ILE A 468 16.15 -15.44 10.68
N SER A 469 16.88 -14.44 11.13
CA SER A 469 17.89 -14.57 12.19
C SER A 469 17.28 -15.01 13.53
N LEU A 470 16.12 -14.46 13.91
CA LEU A 470 15.36 -14.89 15.09
C LEU A 470 14.85 -16.33 14.94
N GLY A 471 14.36 -16.69 13.75
CA GLY A 471 13.94 -18.05 13.45
C GLY A 471 15.07 -19.07 13.60
N GLU A 472 16.28 -18.74 13.12
CA GLU A 472 17.48 -19.56 13.30
C GLU A 472 17.86 -19.66 14.79
N LEU A 473 17.83 -18.56 15.53
CA LEU A 473 18.11 -18.52 16.95
C LEU A 473 17.18 -19.45 17.74
N TYR A 474 15.85 -19.31 17.56
CA TYR A 474 14.85 -20.15 18.23
C TYR A 474 14.97 -21.62 17.84
N GLN A 475 15.30 -21.91 16.58
CA GLN A 475 15.55 -23.27 16.12
C GLN A 475 16.77 -23.89 16.84
N ARG A 476 17.85 -23.15 17.06
CA ARG A 476 19.04 -23.61 17.78
C ARG A 476 18.80 -23.78 19.28
N LYS A 477 17.90 -22.98 19.86
CA LYS A 477 17.46 -23.12 21.26
C LYS A 477 16.49 -24.30 21.44
N GLY A 478 15.94 -24.87 20.35
CA GLY A 478 14.90 -25.90 20.39
C GLY A 478 13.48 -25.37 20.57
N GLU A 479 13.29 -24.07 20.50
CA GLU A 479 12.02 -23.34 20.65
C GLU A 479 11.30 -23.32 19.28
N TYR A 480 10.85 -24.49 18.79
CA TYR A 480 10.39 -24.66 17.41
C TYR A 480 9.09 -23.93 17.09
N ASP A 481 8.15 -23.84 18.05
CA ASP A 481 6.90 -23.09 17.82
C ASP A 481 7.14 -21.58 17.71
N ASP A 482 8.06 -21.02 18.50
CA ASP A 482 8.47 -19.62 18.40
C ASP A 482 9.22 -19.35 17.08
N ALA A 483 10.05 -20.31 16.64
CA ALA A 483 10.70 -20.23 15.33
C ALA A 483 9.68 -20.20 14.18
N VAL A 484 8.65 -21.06 14.23
CA VAL A 484 7.56 -21.05 13.24
C VAL A 484 6.81 -19.72 13.26
N LYS A 485 6.43 -19.24 14.46
CA LYS A 485 5.68 -17.99 14.61
C LYS A 485 6.43 -16.79 14.01
N ILE A 486 7.70 -16.64 14.30
CA ILE A 486 8.49 -15.50 13.80
C ILE A 486 8.76 -15.61 12.28
N LEU A 487 9.04 -16.81 11.77
CA LEU A 487 9.25 -17.00 10.34
C LEU A 487 7.95 -16.84 9.53
N ALA A 488 6.80 -17.22 10.08
CA ALA A 488 5.51 -16.97 9.43
C ALA A 488 5.24 -15.46 9.27
N GLN A 489 5.61 -14.65 10.26
CA GLN A 489 5.50 -13.19 10.15
C GLN A 489 6.38 -12.60 9.04
N ALA A 490 7.53 -13.22 8.72
CA ALA A 490 8.38 -12.79 7.62
C ALA A 490 7.66 -12.83 6.25
N ASN A 491 6.67 -13.71 6.06
CA ASN A 491 5.85 -13.78 4.85
C ASN A 491 4.92 -12.56 4.67
N HIS A 492 4.63 -11.84 5.75
CA HIS A 492 3.87 -10.58 5.68
C HIS A 492 4.71 -9.42 5.09
N ILE A 493 6.02 -9.66 4.87
CA ILE A 493 6.95 -8.69 4.33
C ILE A 493 7.49 -9.15 2.98
N ASN A 494 8.03 -10.38 2.93
CA ASN A 494 8.61 -10.94 1.72
C ASN A 494 8.34 -12.44 1.59
N PRO A 495 7.16 -12.84 1.09
CA PRO A 495 6.83 -14.25 0.87
C PRO A 495 7.60 -14.89 -0.29
N PHE A 496 8.46 -14.14 -0.99
CA PHE A 496 9.30 -14.63 -2.09
C PHE A 496 10.70 -15.07 -1.64
N ASN A 497 11.00 -14.99 -0.34
CA ASN A 497 12.29 -15.43 0.16
C ASN A 497 12.32 -16.97 0.38
N PRO A 498 13.07 -17.75 -0.43
CA PRO A 498 13.05 -19.20 -0.34
C PRO A 498 13.59 -19.76 0.99
N ILE A 499 14.41 -18.97 1.72
CA ILE A 499 14.96 -19.35 3.02
C ILE A 499 13.85 -19.50 4.04
N ILE A 500 12.85 -18.63 4.01
CA ILE A 500 11.70 -18.68 4.93
C ILE A 500 10.96 -20.00 4.75
N HIS A 501 10.57 -20.33 3.52
CA HIS A 501 9.80 -21.55 3.21
C HIS A 501 10.60 -22.82 3.51
N LYS A 502 11.91 -22.82 3.22
CA LYS A 502 12.79 -23.94 3.57
C LYS A 502 12.80 -24.17 5.09
N ASN A 503 13.01 -23.11 5.87
CA ASN A 503 13.08 -23.22 7.33
C ASN A 503 11.72 -23.61 7.93
N LEU A 504 10.62 -23.02 7.46
CA LEU A 504 9.26 -23.40 7.89
C LEU A 504 8.97 -24.87 7.56
N ALA A 505 9.30 -25.36 6.37
CA ALA A 505 9.10 -26.76 6.00
C ALA A 505 9.84 -27.71 6.95
N GLN A 506 11.11 -27.41 7.26
CA GLN A 506 11.91 -28.20 8.20
C GLN A 506 11.35 -28.18 9.63
N LEU A 507 10.88 -27.01 10.10
CA LEU A 507 10.28 -26.88 11.42
C LEU A 507 8.95 -27.62 11.51
N TYR A 508 8.08 -27.50 10.52
CA TYR A 508 6.82 -28.25 10.48
C TYR A 508 7.03 -29.76 10.43
N GLN A 509 8.08 -30.25 9.73
CA GLN A 509 8.46 -31.66 9.78
C GLN A 509 8.87 -32.11 11.20
N LYS A 510 9.67 -31.29 11.92
CA LYS A 510 10.06 -31.57 13.30
C LYS A 510 8.87 -31.58 14.27
N LEU A 511 7.86 -30.78 13.99
CA LEU A 511 6.62 -30.67 14.78
C LEU A 511 5.53 -31.67 14.34
N ASP A 512 5.82 -32.58 13.41
CA ASP A 512 4.89 -33.55 12.79
C ASP A 512 3.65 -32.89 12.12
N LYS A 513 3.76 -31.63 11.69
CA LYS A 513 2.73 -30.86 10.96
C LYS A 513 2.89 -31.09 9.44
N LYS A 514 2.54 -32.29 8.96
CA LYS A 514 2.84 -32.75 7.58
C LYS A 514 2.22 -31.91 6.47
N GLU A 515 0.97 -31.46 6.65
CA GLU A 515 0.25 -30.64 5.67
C GLU A 515 0.96 -29.29 5.47
N ASN A 516 1.29 -28.61 6.58
CA ASN A 516 2.01 -27.35 6.57
C ASN A 516 3.40 -27.51 5.93
N ALA A 517 4.12 -28.60 6.27
CA ALA A 517 5.43 -28.88 5.65
C ALA A 517 5.33 -29.06 4.12
N THR A 518 4.30 -29.78 3.67
CA THR A 518 4.05 -30.02 2.23
C THR A 518 3.72 -28.69 1.51
N LEU A 519 2.92 -27.84 2.12
CA LEU A 519 2.58 -26.52 1.58
C LEU A 519 3.84 -25.65 1.40
N GLU A 520 4.69 -25.59 2.44
CA GLU A 520 5.92 -24.80 2.39
C GLU A 520 6.94 -25.35 1.37
N LEU A 521 7.03 -26.67 1.20
CA LEU A 521 7.84 -27.28 0.14
C LEU A 521 7.31 -26.94 -1.26
N LYS A 522 5.99 -26.90 -1.45
CA LYS A 522 5.36 -26.46 -2.71
C LYS A 522 5.71 -25.03 -3.03
N ARG A 523 5.59 -24.11 -2.04
CA ARG A 523 5.98 -22.71 -2.17
C ARG A 523 7.45 -22.56 -2.52
N LEU A 524 8.33 -23.28 -1.83
CA LEU A 524 9.76 -23.32 -2.13
C LEU A 524 10.04 -23.76 -3.58
N MET A 525 9.38 -24.82 -4.05
CA MET A 525 9.53 -25.28 -5.44
C MET A 525 9.06 -24.25 -6.48
N MET A 526 8.01 -23.48 -6.17
CA MET A 526 7.54 -22.39 -7.04
C MET A 526 8.57 -21.25 -7.17
N LEU A 527 9.29 -20.98 -6.09
CA LEU A 527 10.29 -19.89 -6.06
C LEU A 527 11.63 -20.28 -6.69
N THR A 528 11.96 -21.56 -6.71
CA THR A 528 13.26 -22.07 -7.20
C THR A 528 13.23 -22.58 -8.65
N LYS A 529 12.05 -22.63 -9.28
CA LYS A 529 11.88 -22.82 -10.71
C LYS A 529 12.09 -21.47 -11.44
#